data_79082b3bfea649e8182f08c4324aadfa
#
_entry.id   79082b3bfea649e8182f08c4324aadfa
#
_cell.length_a   1.000
_cell.length_b   1.000
_cell.length_c   1.000
_cell.angle_alpha   90.00
_cell.angle_beta   90.00
_cell.angle_gamma   90.00
#
_symmetry.space_group_name_H-M   'P 1'
#
loop_
_entity.id
_entity.type
_entity.pdbx_description
1 polymer ?
#
loop_
_entity_poly.entity_id
_entity_poly.type
_entity_poly.pdbx_seq_one_letter_code
_entity_poly.pdbx_strand_id
1 'polypeptide(L)'
;GLLAREAARRVLPDGQVLASDIAEGMLIEGLRRAAAEGLPDLLAAACDAEHLAFGDACFDAALIGLGLFIFPQPEKALAELHRVLRPGGQIALSVWGPREAVPLIARAQDCIARLLPAPKVPRPWVFRLGDADRLAASLAAAGFRDINIAPHTFSCRFACADDYWQAFLDLAGGAAESLARLPDELQARLRAEVATELAAHRDGNAYTVESTVLIASARR
;
A
#
# COMPACT_ATOMS: atom_id res chain seq x y z
N GLY A 1 -3.15 9.93 -0.38
CA GLY A 1 -2.71 10.94 -1.36
C GLY A 1 -1.26 11.40 -1.23
N LEU A 2 -0.40 10.77 -0.35
CA LEU A 2 0.99 11.20 -0.20
C LEU A 2 1.79 11.09 -1.51
N LEU A 3 1.68 9.94 -2.18
CA LEU A 3 2.40 9.67 -3.44
C LEU A 3 2.01 10.66 -4.54
N ALA A 4 0.72 10.98 -4.67
CA ALA A 4 0.23 11.94 -5.66
C ALA A 4 0.74 13.36 -5.38
N ARG A 5 0.78 13.80 -4.11
CA ARG A 5 1.34 15.11 -3.73
C ARG A 5 2.83 15.20 -4.00
N GLU A 6 3.58 14.13 -3.70
CA GLU A 6 5.01 14.08 -3.98
C GLU A 6 5.29 14.07 -5.50
N ALA A 7 4.50 13.33 -6.27
CA ALA A 7 4.57 13.37 -7.73
C ALA A 7 4.28 14.79 -8.27
N ALA A 8 3.24 15.46 -7.76
CA ALA A 8 2.90 16.82 -8.16
C ALA A 8 4.06 17.79 -7.94
N ARG A 9 4.72 17.74 -6.77
CA ARG A 9 5.89 18.60 -6.50
C ARG A 9 7.03 18.41 -7.51
N ARG A 10 7.17 17.20 -8.06
CA ARG A 10 8.26 16.86 -8.99
C ARG A 10 7.98 17.22 -10.43
N VAL A 11 6.70 17.29 -10.83
CA VAL A 11 6.35 17.55 -12.24
C VAL A 11 5.92 18.98 -12.50
N LEU A 12 5.59 19.75 -11.45
CA LEU A 12 5.25 21.17 -11.61
C LEU A 12 6.47 22.00 -12.02
N PRO A 13 6.30 23.11 -12.78
CA PRO A 13 4.99 23.63 -13.26
C PRO A 13 4.49 23.00 -14.56
N ASP A 14 5.31 22.18 -15.27
CA ASP A 14 5.06 21.76 -16.65
C ASP A 14 4.24 20.46 -16.75
N GLY A 15 4.07 19.75 -15.64
CA GLY A 15 3.37 18.47 -15.59
C GLY A 15 2.10 18.54 -14.74
N GLN A 16 1.22 17.56 -14.93
CA GLN A 16 -0.03 17.42 -14.19
C GLN A 16 -0.12 16.03 -13.57
N VAL A 17 -0.67 15.96 -12.36
CA VAL A 17 -0.91 14.70 -11.67
C VAL A 17 -2.40 14.53 -11.42
N LEU A 18 -2.89 13.32 -11.69
CA LEU A 18 -4.24 12.89 -11.37
C LEU A 18 -4.16 11.76 -10.32
N ALA A 19 -4.71 12.00 -9.15
CA ALA A 19 -4.91 10.99 -8.12
C ALA A 19 -6.17 10.19 -8.39
N SER A 20 -6.11 8.88 -8.26
CA SER A 20 -7.26 7.99 -8.46
C SER A 20 -7.41 7.07 -7.25
N ASP A 21 -8.64 6.88 -6.81
CA ASP A 21 -9.03 5.96 -5.74
C ASP A 21 -10.50 5.58 -5.93
N ILE A 22 -10.91 4.40 -5.48
CA ILE A 22 -12.33 4.01 -5.45
C ILE A 22 -13.09 4.73 -4.32
N ALA A 23 -12.38 5.12 -3.25
CA ALA A 23 -12.94 5.81 -2.10
C ALA A 23 -12.87 7.34 -2.30
N GLU A 24 -13.98 7.95 -2.67
CA GLU A 24 -14.09 9.40 -2.89
C GLU A 24 -13.60 10.22 -1.67
N GLY A 25 -13.89 9.76 -0.44
CA GLY A 25 -13.42 10.43 0.78
C GLY A 25 -11.90 10.53 0.89
N MET A 26 -11.17 9.53 0.35
CA MET A 26 -9.70 9.56 0.31
C MET A 26 -9.18 10.61 -0.67
N LEU A 27 -9.87 10.81 -1.78
CA LEU A 27 -9.55 11.84 -2.76
C LEU A 27 -9.82 13.24 -2.21
N ILE A 28 -10.97 13.45 -1.58
CA ILE A 28 -11.33 14.73 -0.93
C ILE A 28 -10.28 15.12 0.10
N GLU A 29 -9.90 14.21 0.99
CA GLU A 29 -8.86 14.49 1.99
C GLU A 29 -7.48 14.68 1.34
N GLY A 30 -7.17 13.94 0.28
CA GLY A 30 -5.94 14.10 -0.51
C GLY A 30 -5.82 15.49 -1.12
N LEU A 31 -6.90 15.98 -1.76
CA LEU A 31 -6.98 17.33 -2.35
C LEU A 31 -6.91 18.43 -1.28
N ARG A 32 -7.60 18.25 -0.15
CA ARG A 32 -7.54 19.20 0.96
C ARG A 32 -6.10 19.37 1.48
N ARG A 33 -5.37 18.27 1.65
CA ARG A 33 -3.94 18.31 2.04
C ARG A 33 -3.07 18.91 0.96
N ALA A 34 -3.31 18.60 -0.31
CA ALA A 34 -2.58 19.17 -1.43
C ALA A 34 -2.71 20.71 -1.47
N ALA A 35 -3.92 21.22 -1.32
CA ALA A 35 -4.18 22.66 -1.26
C ALA A 35 -3.45 23.32 -0.08
N ALA A 36 -3.46 22.70 1.11
CA ALA A 36 -2.75 23.19 2.28
C ALA A 36 -1.21 23.20 2.11
N GLU A 37 -0.69 22.38 1.21
CA GLU A 37 0.73 22.28 0.86
C GLU A 37 1.13 23.10 -0.37
N GLY A 38 0.21 23.94 -0.90
CA GLY A 38 0.47 24.78 -2.07
C GLY A 38 0.44 24.03 -3.41
N LEU A 39 -0.30 22.94 -3.51
CA LEU A 39 -0.48 22.11 -4.71
C LEU A 39 -1.95 22.12 -5.18
N PRO A 40 -2.51 23.28 -5.55
CA PRO A 40 -3.95 23.40 -5.87
C PRO A 40 -4.33 22.67 -7.18
N ASP A 41 -3.37 22.43 -8.06
CA ASP A 41 -3.60 21.86 -9.41
C ASP A 41 -3.56 20.32 -9.44
N LEU A 42 -3.49 19.66 -8.28
CA LEU A 42 -3.64 18.22 -8.20
C LEU A 42 -5.08 17.82 -8.59
N LEU A 43 -5.21 17.03 -9.64
CA LEU A 43 -6.50 16.48 -10.06
C LEU A 43 -6.86 15.22 -9.30
N ALA A 44 -8.14 14.88 -9.25
CA ALA A 44 -8.64 13.64 -8.66
C ALA A 44 -9.79 13.05 -9.48
N ALA A 45 -9.84 11.72 -9.55
CA ALA A 45 -10.93 10.98 -10.16
C ALA A 45 -11.28 9.74 -9.32
N ALA A 46 -12.54 9.64 -8.92
CA ALA A 46 -13.04 8.42 -8.27
C ALA A 46 -13.27 7.35 -9.34
N CYS A 47 -12.45 6.30 -9.34
CA CYS A 47 -12.62 5.17 -10.25
C CYS A 47 -11.98 3.90 -9.71
N ASP A 48 -12.48 2.77 -10.21
CA ASP A 48 -11.92 1.45 -9.97
C ASP A 48 -10.67 1.26 -10.82
N ALA A 49 -9.56 0.85 -10.20
CA ALA A 49 -8.31 0.59 -10.90
C ALA A 49 -8.39 -0.57 -11.91
N GLU A 50 -9.37 -1.48 -11.73
CA GLU A 50 -9.65 -2.58 -12.65
C GLU A 50 -10.49 -2.15 -13.87
N HIS A 51 -11.03 -0.91 -13.86
CA HIS A 51 -11.87 -0.33 -14.92
C HIS A 51 -11.66 1.18 -14.97
N LEU A 52 -10.49 1.61 -15.42
CA LEU A 52 -10.13 3.02 -15.46
C LEU A 52 -10.96 3.80 -16.50
N ALA A 53 -11.64 4.85 -16.04
CA ALA A 53 -12.49 5.69 -16.88
C ALA A 53 -11.67 6.70 -17.72
N PHE A 54 -10.50 6.29 -18.24
CA PHE A 54 -9.61 7.11 -19.06
C PHE A 54 -9.42 6.49 -20.44
N GLY A 55 -9.14 7.33 -21.43
CA GLY A 55 -8.83 6.88 -22.78
C GLY A 55 -7.50 6.14 -22.88
N ASP A 56 -7.27 5.44 -24.00
CA ASP A 56 -6.03 4.78 -24.27
C ASP A 56 -4.88 5.79 -24.44
N ALA A 57 -3.69 5.41 -24.00
CA ALA A 57 -2.46 6.17 -24.24
C ALA A 57 -2.54 7.66 -23.87
N CYS A 58 -3.16 8.00 -22.72
CA CYS A 58 -3.33 9.37 -22.26
C CYS A 58 -2.37 9.80 -21.14
N PHE A 59 -1.63 8.87 -20.53
CA PHE A 59 -0.67 9.16 -19.46
C PHE A 59 0.77 8.81 -19.87
N ASP A 60 1.72 9.60 -19.39
CA ASP A 60 3.16 9.36 -19.56
C ASP A 60 3.71 8.44 -18.48
N ALA A 61 3.12 8.47 -17.27
CA ALA A 61 3.53 7.63 -16.15
C ALA A 61 2.35 7.24 -15.27
N ALA A 62 2.47 6.10 -14.59
CA ALA A 62 1.54 5.63 -13.58
C ALA A 62 2.28 5.21 -12.31
N LEU A 63 1.71 5.52 -11.15
CA LEU A 63 2.30 5.21 -9.86
C LEU A 63 1.29 4.46 -8.98
N ILE A 64 1.71 3.37 -8.32
CA ILE A 64 0.91 2.67 -7.31
C ILE A 64 1.74 2.51 -6.03
N GLY A 65 1.35 3.19 -4.96
CA GLY A 65 1.98 3.05 -3.64
C GLY A 65 1.23 2.07 -2.75
N LEU A 66 1.76 0.88 -2.51
CA LEU A 66 1.20 -0.15 -1.61
C LEU A 66 -0.29 -0.44 -1.83
N GLY A 67 -0.72 -0.47 -3.11
CA GLY A 67 -2.11 -0.64 -3.50
C GLY A 67 -2.41 -1.93 -4.26
N LEU A 68 -1.52 -2.36 -5.17
CA LEU A 68 -1.81 -3.44 -6.13
C LEU A 68 -2.26 -4.76 -5.48
N PHE A 69 -1.72 -5.11 -4.32
CA PHE A 69 -2.08 -6.33 -3.60
C PHE A 69 -3.47 -6.29 -2.96
N ILE A 70 -4.12 -5.12 -2.88
CA ILE A 70 -5.48 -4.98 -2.30
C ILE A 70 -6.54 -5.21 -3.37
N PHE A 71 -6.24 -4.99 -4.65
CA PHE A 71 -7.21 -5.09 -5.73
C PHE A 71 -7.70 -6.54 -5.87
N PRO A 72 -8.98 -6.81 -6.04
CA PRO A 72 -9.50 -8.15 -6.25
C PRO A 72 -8.79 -8.89 -7.39
N GLN A 73 -8.60 -8.24 -8.52
CA GLN A 73 -7.98 -8.76 -9.74
C GLN A 73 -6.82 -7.85 -10.21
N PRO A 74 -5.64 -7.93 -9.57
CA PRO A 74 -4.51 -7.04 -9.88
C PRO A 74 -4.04 -7.13 -11.33
N GLU A 75 -4.26 -8.26 -11.99
CA GLU A 75 -3.95 -8.47 -13.40
C GLU A 75 -4.79 -7.55 -14.30
N LYS A 76 -6.06 -7.33 -13.97
CA LYS A 76 -6.91 -6.37 -14.69
C LYS A 76 -6.43 -4.94 -14.48
N ALA A 77 -6.09 -4.57 -13.26
CA ALA A 77 -5.55 -3.24 -12.97
C ALA A 77 -4.24 -2.98 -13.73
N LEU A 78 -3.36 -3.96 -13.81
CA LEU A 78 -2.13 -3.86 -14.61
C LEU A 78 -2.42 -3.72 -16.11
N ALA A 79 -3.42 -4.46 -16.64
CA ALA A 79 -3.84 -4.34 -18.03
C ALA A 79 -4.43 -2.95 -18.34
N GLU A 80 -5.26 -2.41 -17.44
CA GLU A 80 -5.80 -1.05 -17.56
C GLU A 80 -4.70 0.01 -17.52
N LEU A 81 -3.74 -0.12 -16.59
CA LEU A 81 -2.58 0.77 -16.53
C LEU A 81 -1.73 0.70 -17.80
N HIS A 82 -1.53 -0.51 -18.34
CA HIS A 82 -0.86 -0.65 -19.63
C HIS A 82 -1.66 0.02 -20.74
N ARG A 83 -2.99 -0.10 -20.78
CA ARG A 83 -3.85 0.53 -21.80
C ARG A 83 -3.76 2.05 -21.76
N VAL A 84 -3.85 2.67 -20.57
CA VAL A 84 -3.89 4.13 -20.42
C VAL A 84 -2.54 4.81 -20.54
N LEU A 85 -1.43 4.10 -20.35
CA LEU A 85 -0.09 4.62 -20.58
C LEU A 85 0.18 4.78 -22.07
N ARG A 86 0.93 5.79 -22.48
CA ARG A 86 1.44 5.95 -23.85
C ARG A 86 2.49 4.90 -24.19
N PRO A 87 2.70 4.58 -25.47
CA PRO A 87 3.86 3.79 -25.89
C PRO A 87 5.16 4.41 -25.33
N GLY A 88 5.97 3.62 -24.63
CA GLY A 88 7.15 4.07 -23.90
C GLY A 88 6.89 4.71 -22.55
N GLY A 89 5.62 4.87 -22.14
CA GLY A 89 5.23 5.32 -20.82
C GLY A 89 5.70 4.37 -19.71
N GLN A 90 5.81 4.87 -18.50
CA GLN A 90 6.42 4.15 -17.38
C GLN A 90 5.42 3.86 -16.28
N ILE A 91 5.56 2.71 -15.64
CA ILE A 91 4.91 2.39 -14.38
C ILE A 91 5.96 2.27 -13.29
N ALA A 92 5.63 2.77 -12.09
CA ALA A 92 6.36 2.45 -10.88
C ALA A 92 5.37 2.07 -9.78
N LEU A 93 5.67 1.01 -9.03
CA LEU A 93 4.80 0.55 -7.97
C LEU A 93 5.59 0.01 -6.79
N SER A 94 4.95 -0.02 -5.62
CA SER A 94 5.46 -0.72 -4.45
C SER A 94 4.43 -1.71 -3.92
N VAL A 95 4.94 -2.87 -3.46
CA VAL A 95 4.19 -3.90 -2.75
C VAL A 95 4.97 -4.34 -1.53
N TRP A 96 4.31 -4.95 -0.55
CA TRP A 96 5.01 -5.59 0.55
C TRP A 96 5.89 -6.71 0.03
N GLY A 97 7.06 -6.88 0.62
CA GLY A 97 7.95 -8.01 0.39
C GLY A 97 7.36 -9.33 0.91
N PRO A 98 8.15 -10.42 0.92
CA PRO A 98 7.71 -11.68 1.49
C PRO A 98 7.38 -11.50 2.98
N ARG A 99 6.41 -12.27 3.48
CA ARG A 99 5.82 -12.10 4.81
C ARG A 99 6.86 -12.05 5.94
N GLU A 100 7.86 -12.89 5.86
CA GLU A 100 8.97 -12.98 6.81
C GLU A 100 9.85 -11.72 6.85
N ALA A 101 9.88 -10.96 5.75
CA ALA A 101 10.60 -9.69 5.65
C ALA A 101 9.75 -8.47 6.00
N VAL A 102 8.51 -8.67 6.50
CA VAL A 102 7.57 -7.58 6.85
C VAL A 102 6.98 -7.76 8.25
N PRO A 103 7.82 -7.80 9.30
CA PRO A 103 7.35 -7.95 10.69
C PRO A 103 6.36 -6.85 11.10
N LEU A 104 6.43 -5.66 10.49
CA LEU A 104 5.51 -4.54 10.74
C LEU A 104 4.02 -4.96 10.63
N ILE A 105 3.71 -5.86 9.71
CA ILE A 105 2.34 -6.36 9.51
C ILE A 105 2.20 -7.79 10.04
N ALA A 106 3.19 -8.64 9.78
CA ALA A 106 3.12 -10.06 10.07
C ALA A 106 2.91 -10.35 11.56
N ARG A 107 3.60 -9.62 12.46
CA ARG A 107 3.49 -9.84 13.91
C ARG A 107 2.08 -9.56 14.45
N ALA A 108 1.49 -8.44 14.07
CA ALA A 108 0.11 -8.13 14.46
C ALA A 108 -0.88 -9.16 13.89
N GLN A 109 -0.69 -9.60 12.63
CA GLN A 109 -1.53 -10.64 12.04
C GLN A 109 -1.39 -11.99 12.76
N ASP A 110 -0.20 -12.36 13.23
CA ASP A 110 0.02 -13.58 14.02
C ASP A 110 -0.72 -13.52 15.36
N CYS A 111 -0.64 -12.38 16.06
CA CYS A 111 -1.39 -12.17 17.32
C CYS A 111 -2.91 -12.28 17.09
N ILE A 112 -3.41 -11.66 16.02
CA ILE A 112 -4.82 -11.73 15.65
C ILE A 112 -5.22 -13.18 15.35
N ALA A 113 -4.43 -13.90 14.57
CA ALA A 113 -4.73 -15.29 14.18
C ALA A 113 -4.73 -16.28 15.36
N ARG A 114 -3.94 -15.99 16.41
CA ARG A 114 -3.92 -16.80 17.65
C ARG A 114 -5.17 -16.60 18.52
N LEU A 115 -5.74 -15.41 18.49
CA LEU A 115 -6.81 -15.02 19.42
C LEU A 115 -8.19 -14.97 18.77
N LEU A 116 -8.26 -14.81 17.46
CA LEU A 116 -9.52 -14.64 16.74
C LEU A 116 -9.71 -15.73 15.68
N PRO A 117 -10.95 -16.14 15.42
CA PRO A 117 -11.26 -17.01 14.30
C PRO A 117 -10.95 -16.32 12.97
N ALA A 118 -10.71 -17.11 11.94
CA ALA A 118 -10.53 -16.61 10.58
C ALA A 118 -11.71 -15.72 10.16
N PRO A 119 -11.47 -14.65 9.40
CA PRO A 119 -12.53 -13.75 8.94
C PRO A 119 -13.53 -14.50 8.06
N LYS A 120 -14.84 -14.22 8.25
CA LYS A 120 -15.91 -14.85 7.46
C LYS A 120 -15.82 -14.53 5.97
N VAL A 121 -15.31 -13.34 5.63
CA VAL A 121 -15.10 -12.92 4.25
C VAL A 121 -13.60 -12.92 3.99
N PRO A 122 -13.10 -13.75 3.06
CA PRO A 122 -11.71 -13.75 2.69
C PRO A 122 -11.31 -12.38 2.13
N ARG A 123 -10.15 -11.90 2.55
CA ARG A 123 -9.54 -10.68 1.99
C ARG A 123 -8.31 -11.06 1.18
N PRO A 124 -7.95 -10.27 0.16
CA PRO A 124 -6.69 -10.50 -0.53
C PRO A 124 -5.53 -10.53 0.47
N TRP A 125 -4.66 -11.53 0.33
CA TRP A 125 -3.49 -11.65 1.18
C TRP A 125 -2.48 -10.56 0.81
N VAL A 126 -2.13 -9.71 1.79
CA VAL A 126 -1.30 -8.50 1.55
C VAL A 126 0.09 -8.82 1.01
N PHE A 127 0.61 -10.02 1.24
CA PHE A 127 1.92 -10.47 0.75
C PHE A 127 1.87 -11.25 -0.57
N ARG A 128 0.70 -11.34 -1.22
CA ARG A 128 0.51 -12.19 -2.42
C ARG A 128 1.41 -11.82 -3.62
N LEU A 129 1.96 -10.61 -3.63
CA LEU A 129 2.90 -10.10 -4.63
C LEU A 129 4.29 -9.85 -4.04
N GLY A 130 4.57 -10.37 -2.84
CA GLY A 130 5.83 -10.18 -2.14
C GLY A 130 7.01 -11.00 -2.67
N ASP A 131 6.79 -11.85 -3.67
CA ASP A 131 7.82 -12.56 -4.41
C ASP A 131 8.16 -11.77 -5.69
N ALA A 132 9.46 -11.47 -5.89
CA ALA A 132 9.92 -10.64 -7.00
C ALA A 132 9.67 -11.29 -8.37
N ASP A 133 9.83 -12.61 -8.49
CA ASP A 133 9.64 -13.32 -9.75
C ASP A 133 8.15 -13.36 -10.12
N ARG A 134 7.29 -13.56 -9.13
CA ARG A 134 5.83 -13.50 -9.31
C ARG A 134 5.38 -12.12 -9.72
N LEU A 135 5.91 -11.06 -9.10
CA LEU A 135 5.59 -9.67 -9.46
C LEU A 135 6.07 -9.37 -10.88
N ALA A 136 7.28 -9.81 -11.25
CA ALA A 136 7.82 -9.66 -12.61
C ALA A 136 6.94 -10.37 -13.64
N ALA A 137 6.53 -11.61 -13.35
CA ALA A 137 5.64 -12.39 -14.22
C ALA A 137 4.28 -11.68 -14.42
N SER A 138 3.70 -11.09 -13.35
CA SER A 138 2.44 -10.34 -13.45
C SER A 138 2.57 -9.10 -14.32
N LEU A 139 3.67 -8.35 -14.20
CA LEU A 139 3.97 -7.19 -15.06
C LEU A 139 4.18 -7.60 -16.53
N ALA A 140 4.97 -8.66 -16.75
CA ALA A 140 5.23 -9.16 -18.10
C ALA A 140 3.94 -9.67 -18.78
N ALA A 141 3.08 -10.39 -18.06
CA ALA A 141 1.79 -10.87 -18.55
C ALA A 141 0.84 -9.74 -18.94
N ALA A 142 0.95 -8.57 -18.28
CA ALA A 142 0.19 -7.35 -18.64
C ALA A 142 0.80 -6.58 -19.82
N GLY A 143 1.94 -7.04 -20.39
CA GLY A 143 2.58 -6.43 -21.55
C GLY A 143 3.72 -5.45 -21.25
N PHE A 144 4.06 -5.25 -19.98
CA PHE A 144 5.17 -4.38 -19.59
C PHE A 144 6.53 -5.02 -19.90
N ARG A 145 7.52 -4.19 -20.21
CA ARG A 145 8.90 -4.54 -20.55
C ARG A 145 9.89 -3.77 -19.69
N ASP A 146 11.17 -4.07 -19.80
CA ASP A 146 12.25 -3.42 -19.04
C ASP A 146 11.95 -3.43 -17.54
N ILE A 147 11.45 -4.58 -17.04
CA ILE A 147 11.01 -4.75 -15.66
C ILE A 147 12.23 -4.78 -14.75
N ASN A 148 12.26 -3.86 -13.80
CA ASN A 148 13.26 -3.83 -12.73
C ASN A 148 12.54 -3.88 -11.39
N ILE A 149 12.96 -4.80 -10.50
CA ILE A 149 12.40 -4.95 -9.16
C ILE A 149 13.55 -4.97 -8.17
N ALA A 150 13.48 -4.10 -7.17
CA ALA A 150 14.46 -4.03 -6.11
C ALA A 150 13.79 -4.04 -4.73
N PRO A 151 14.33 -4.81 -3.77
CA PRO A 151 13.90 -4.71 -2.38
C PRO A 151 14.37 -3.38 -1.77
N HIS A 152 13.51 -2.79 -0.96
CA HIS A 152 13.85 -1.63 -0.15
C HIS A 152 13.44 -1.89 1.30
N THR A 153 14.44 -1.98 2.18
CA THR A 153 14.24 -2.18 3.61
C THR A 153 14.24 -0.83 4.32
N PHE A 154 13.30 -0.65 5.22
CA PHE A 154 13.17 0.52 6.05
C PHE A 154 12.90 0.12 7.51
N SER A 155 13.22 1.00 8.43
CA SER A 155 13.01 0.80 9.87
C SER A 155 11.92 1.72 10.38
N CYS A 156 10.99 1.17 11.15
CA CYS A 156 10.01 1.91 11.92
C CYS A 156 10.37 1.85 13.40
N ARG A 157 10.44 3.00 14.07
CA ARG A 157 10.70 3.09 15.50
C ARG A 157 9.42 3.46 16.23
N PHE A 158 9.09 2.72 17.28
CA PHE A 158 7.91 2.90 18.12
C PHE A 158 8.35 3.09 19.57
N ALA A 159 7.81 4.11 20.26
CA ALA A 159 8.14 4.35 21.65
C ALA A 159 7.58 3.26 22.56
N CYS A 160 6.42 2.69 22.21
CA CYS A 160 5.78 1.60 22.95
C CYS A 160 5.04 0.64 21.99
N ALA A 161 4.54 -0.47 22.54
CA ALA A 161 3.78 -1.45 21.78
C ALA A 161 2.43 -0.90 21.29
N ASP A 162 1.83 0.04 22.02
CA ASP A 162 0.58 0.69 21.61
C ASP A 162 0.78 1.56 20.36
N ASP A 163 1.93 2.24 20.22
CA ASP A 163 2.26 3.01 19.00
C ASP A 163 2.37 2.09 17.78
N TYR A 164 3.02 0.93 17.94
CA TYR A 164 3.06 -0.08 16.88
C TYR A 164 1.66 -0.59 16.54
N TRP A 165 0.84 -0.92 17.55
CA TRP A 165 -0.51 -1.40 17.33
C TRP A 165 -1.36 -0.37 16.60
N GLN A 166 -1.25 0.92 16.97
CA GLN A 166 -1.95 2.00 16.28
C GLN A 166 -1.49 2.12 14.82
N ALA A 167 -0.17 2.09 14.57
CA ALA A 167 0.36 2.12 13.20
C ALA A 167 -0.13 0.92 12.36
N PHE A 168 -0.25 -0.27 12.96
CA PHE A 168 -0.85 -1.42 12.28
C PHE A 168 -2.33 -1.18 11.95
N LEU A 169 -3.11 -0.63 12.88
CA LEU A 169 -4.53 -0.32 12.65
C LEU A 169 -4.70 0.71 11.53
N ASP A 170 -3.83 1.71 11.45
CA ASP A 170 -3.84 2.73 10.39
C ASP A 170 -3.59 2.11 9.00
N LEU A 171 -2.84 1.02 8.93
CA LEU A 171 -2.60 0.25 7.70
C LEU A 171 -3.69 -0.79 7.41
N ALA A 172 -4.46 -1.21 8.43
CA ALA A 172 -5.38 -2.33 8.34
C ALA A 172 -6.71 -2.01 7.62
N GLY A 173 -6.98 -0.74 7.33
CA GLY A 173 -8.21 -0.29 6.67
C GLY A 173 -9.47 -0.82 7.38
N GLY A 174 -10.43 -1.36 6.64
CA GLY A 174 -11.68 -1.88 7.22
C GLY A 174 -11.51 -3.05 8.22
N ALA A 175 -10.30 -3.63 8.38
CA ALA A 175 -10.03 -4.57 9.46
C ALA A 175 -9.92 -3.86 10.81
N ALA A 176 -9.41 -2.62 10.83
CA ALA A 176 -9.32 -1.81 12.04
C ALA A 176 -10.70 -1.59 12.69
N GLU A 177 -11.73 -1.29 11.89
CA GLU A 177 -13.10 -1.15 12.40
C GLU A 177 -13.63 -2.43 13.03
N SER A 178 -13.32 -3.59 12.44
CA SER A 178 -13.72 -4.89 12.98
C SER A 178 -13.02 -5.18 14.31
N LEU A 179 -11.73 -4.84 14.42
CA LEU A 179 -10.96 -4.98 15.65
C LEU A 179 -11.42 -4.01 16.74
N ALA A 180 -11.80 -2.79 16.38
CA ALA A 180 -12.33 -1.79 17.33
C ALA A 180 -13.70 -2.17 17.93
N ARG A 181 -14.46 -3.07 17.27
CA ARG A 181 -15.75 -3.57 17.77
C ARG A 181 -15.64 -4.82 18.65
N LEU A 182 -14.43 -5.31 18.89
CA LEU A 182 -14.23 -6.43 19.80
C LEU A 182 -14.50 -6.02 21.25
N PRO A 183 -14.91 -6.96 22.15
CA PRO A 183 -15.00 -6.71 23.57
C PRO A 183 -13.68 -6.17 24.15
N ASP A 184 -13.75 -5.26 25.11
CA ASP A 184 -12.57 -4.59 25.69
C ASP A 184 -11.54 -5.58 26.24
N GLU A 185 -12.01 -6.68 26.88
CA GLU A 185 -11.12 -7.74 27.37
C GLU A 185 -10.30 -8.38 26.24
N LEU A 186 -10.91 -8.61 25.08
CA LEU A 186 -10.23 -9.21 23.94
C LEU A 186 -9.27 -8.22 23.25
N GLN A 187 -9.65 -6.94 23.20
CA GLN A 187 -8.74 -5.89 22.74
C GLN A 187 -7.50 -5.78 23.66
N ALA A 188 -7.70 -5.83 25.00
CA ALA A 188 -6.60 -5.80 25.95
C ALA A 188 -5.68 -7.03 25.80
N ARG A 189 -6.25 -8.21 25.59
CA ARG A 189 -5.47 -9.43 25.31
C ARG A 189 -4.66 -9.32 24.01
N LEU A 190 -5.24 -8.77 22.95
CA LEU A 190 -4.51 -8.54 21.67
C LEU A 190 -3.32 -7.60 21.89
N ARG A 191 -3.50 -6.50 22.62
CA ARG A 191 -2.41 -5.56 22.92
C ARG A 191 -1.30 -6.22 23.73
N ALA A 192 -1.66 -7.02 24.73
CA ALA A 192 -0.68 -7.75 25.55
C ALA A 192 0.12 -8.77 24.71
N GLU A 193 -0.56 -9.48 23.81
CA GLU A 193 0.07 -10.43 22.90
C GLU A 193 1.04 -9.71 21.93
N VAL A 194 0.63 -8.57 21.37
CA VAL A 194 1.47 -7.72 20.51
C VAL A 194 2.69 -7.22 21.27
N ALA A 195 2.54 -6.78 22.52
CA ALA A 195 3.66 -6.33 23.34
C ALA A 195 4.67 -7.47 23.59
N THR A 196 4.19 -8.69 23.76
CA THR A 196 5.02 -9.89 23.92
C THR A 196 5.79 -10.20 22.64
N GLU A 197 5.12 -10.19 21.48
CA GLU A 197 5.75 -10.41 20.16
C GLU A 197 6.83 -9.35 19.87
N LEU A 198 6.58 -8.10 20.21
CA LEU A 198 7.51 -7.01 19.98
C LEU A 198 8.74 -7.06 20.89
N ALA A 199 8.77 -7.87 21.94
CA ALA A 199 9.93 -7.97 22.83
C ALA A 199 11.20 -8.34 22.07
N ALA A 200 11.12 -9.15 21.01
CA ALA A 200 12.23 -9.50 20.13
C ALA A 200 12.79 -8.31 19.30
N HIS A 201 12.04 -7.22 19.19
CA HIS A 201 12.40 -6.02 18.44
C HIS A 201 12.78 -4.84 19.36
N ARG A 202 13.04 -5.11 20.64
CA ARG A 202 13.40 -4.07 21.62
C ARG A 202 14.76 -3.45 21.28
N ASP A 203 14.80 -2.13 21.30
CA ASP A 203 15.97 -1.30 21.06
C ASP A 203 16.02 -0.18 22.11
N GLY A 204 16.74 -0.43 23.21
CA GLY A 204 16.71 0.41 24.39
C GLY A 204 15.33 0.49 25.04
N ASN A 205 14.80 1.68 25.16
CA ASN A 205 13.44 1.94 25.69
C ASN A 205 12.35 1.97 24.59
N ALA A 206 12.67 1.59 23.36
CA ALA A 206 11.79 1.61 22.21
C ALA A 206 11.78 0.26 21.49
N TYR A 207 11.06 0.17 20.40
CA TYR A 207 11.03 -0.98 19.49
C TYR A 207 11.42 -0.51 18.10
N THR A 208 12.30 -1.24 17.42
CA THR A 208 12.67 -0.99 16.03
C THR A 208 12.28 -2.20 15.19
N VAL A 209 11.39 -1.98 14.22
CA VAL A 209 10.86 -3.02 13.34
C VAL A 209 11.31 -2.72 11.92
N GLU A 210 12.18 -3.55 11.38
CA GLU A 210 12.58 -3.48 9.98
C GLU A 210 11.56 -4.19 9.11
N SER A 211 11.24 -3.60 7.97
CA SER A 211 10.32 -4.18 7.00
C SER A 211 10.74 -3.87 5.57
N THR A 212 10.44 -4.78 4.66
CA THR A 212 10.86 -4.68 3.26
C THR A 212 9.65 -4.52 2.35
N VAL A 213 9.77 -3.60 1.41
CA VAL A 213 8.89 -3.49 0.25
C VAL A 213 9.65 -3.85 -1.02
N LEU A 214 8.97 -4.36 -2.03
CA LEU A 214 9.49 -4.45 -3.38
C LEU A 214 9.07 -3.18 -4.13
N ILE A 215 10.02 -2.51 -4.74
CA ILE A 215 9.78 -1.38 -5.65
C ILE A 215 10.02 -1.90 -7.05
N ALA A 216 8.99 -1.82 -7.88
CA ALA A 216 9.06 -2.23 -9.27
C ALA A 216 8.91 -1.03 -10.20
N SER A 217 9.65 -1.03 -11.31
CA SER A 217 9.46 -0.14 -12.44
C SER A 217 9.47 -0.92 -13.74
N ALA A 218 8.68 -0.46 -14.72
CA ALA A 218 8.61 -1.09 -16.02
C ALA A 218 8.15 -0.09 -17.10
N ARG A 219 8.22 -0.47 -18.37
CA ARG A 219 7.77 0.33 -19.53
C ARG A 219 6.65 -0.37 -20.29
N ARG A 220 5.74 0.45 -20.80
CA ARG A 220 4.79 0.00 -21.84
C ARG A 220 5.47 -0.25 -23.17
#